data_815fe6bfe4cd8f4ac940d2e98a32d3c1
#
_entry.id   815fe6bfe4cd8f4ac940d2e98a32d3c1
#
_cell.length_a   1.000
_cell.length_b   1.000
_cell.length_c   1.000
_cell.angle_alpha   90.00
_cell.angle_beta   90.00
_cell.angle_gamma   90.00
#
_symmetry.space_group_name_H-M   'P 1'
#
loop_
_entity.id
_entity.type
_entity.pdbx_description
1 polymer ?
#
loop_
_entity_poly.entity_id
_entity_poly.type
_entity_poly.pdbx_seq_one_letter_code
_entity_poly.pdbx_strand_id
1 'polypeptide(L)'
;MNLSELIFKRLSADENLQTMLATYAGAPAIFDSEFPADQQEGWEGATQYPRICYRIDMQVNQERSSAGTLYVAMYTDKTSTIIEDIETAVKHCLQDVLMKPAGEAPFCVAWARTESYAIEGKEVWCKEMAFDILEYSEQFSTDPDPVLAVAAYIKKIFPETIVLGIDNVGDFVETSKTPVFYCRLAHLAHTTGHCMNTISWFIGKIAVHLIY
;
A
#
# COMPACT_ATOMS: atom_id res chain seq x y z
N MET A 1 -12.73 6.13 5.07
CA MET A 1 -12.32 4.77 4.64
C MET A 1 -10.93 4.54 5.20
N ASN A 2 -10.73 3.49 5.98
CA ASN A 2 -9.42 3.13 6.53
C ASN A 2 -8.59 2.33 5.51
N LEU A 3 -7.34 1.97 5.85
CA LEU A 3 -6.45 1.22 4.97
C LEU A 3 -7.04 -0.13 4.53
N SER A 4 -7.59 -0.90 5.47
CA SER A 4 -8.18 -2.20 5.16
C SER A 4 -9.37 -2.08 4.20
N GLU A 5 -10.24 -1.11 4.41
CA GLU A 5 -11.37 -0.84 3.51
C GLU A 5 -10.91 -0.43 2.09
N LEU A 6 -9.79 0.32 1.97
CA LEU A 6 -9.23 0.67 0.66
C LEU A 6 -8.67 -0.56 -0.07
N ILE A 7 -7.94 -1.43 0.65
CA ILE A 7 -7.45 -2.70 0.10
C ILE A 7 -8.61 -3.56 -0.38
N PHE A 8 -9.64 -3.75 0.47
CA PHE A 8 -10.84 -4.50 0.10
C PHE A 8 -11.51 -3.92 -1.15
N LYS A 9 -11.74 -2.60 -1.15
CA LYS A 9 -12.38 -1.90 -2.28
C LYS A 9 -11.58 -2.08 -3.57
N ARG A 10 -10.26 -2.01 -3.49
CA ARG A 10 -9.39 -2.16 -4.67
C ARG A 10 -9.40 -3.58 -5.21
N LEU A 11 -9.24 -4.58 -4.36
CA LEU A 11 -9.25 -5.99 -4.76
C LEU A 11 -10.63 -6.42 -5.29
N SER A 12 -11.72 -6.00 -4.63
CA SER A 12 -13.08 -6.37 -5.03
C SER A 12 -13.56 -5.69 -6.30
N ALA A 13 -12.95 -4.58 -6.70
CA ALA A 13 -13.28 -3.86 -7.93
C ALA A 13 -12.55 -4.40 -9.17
N ASP A 14 -11.54 -5.26 -9.01
CA ASP A 14 -10.79 -5.82 -10.13
C ASP A 14 -11.62 -6.87 -10.86
N GLU A 15 -11.87 -6.66 -12.16
CA GLU A 15 -12.70 -7.54 -13.01
C GLU A 15 -12.11 -8.95 -13.16
N ASN A 16 -10.79 -9.08 -13.18
CA ASN A 16 -10.14 -10.39 -13.29
C ASN A 16 -10.33 -11.19 -11.99
N LEU A 17 -10.15 -10.56 -10.83
CA LEU A 17 -10.39 -11.20 -9.54
C LEU A 17 -11.86 -11.59 -9.39
N GLN A 18 -12.81 -10.73 -9.79
CA GLN A 18 -14.24 -11.04 -9.74
C GLN A 18 -14.60 -12.31 -10.56
N THR A 19 -13.92 -12.52 -11.68
CA THR A 19 -14.20 -13.69 -12.55
C THR A 19 -13.52 -14.98 -12.07
N MET A 20 -12.40 -14.87 -11.35
CA MET A 20 -11.61 -16.01 -10.90
C MET A 20 -12.01 -16.53 -9.52
N LEU A 21 -12.46 -15.64 -8.63
CA LEU A 21 -12.77 -16.00 -7.24
C LEU A 21 -14.16 -16.63 -7.10
N ALA A 22 -14.33 -17.45 -6.05
CA ALA A 22 -15.64 -17.88 -5.61
C ALA A 22 -16.46 -16.69 -5.13
N THR A 23 -17.78 -16.88 -5.00
CA THR A 23 -18.70 -15.85 -4.54
C THR A 23 -19.20 -16.19 -3.13
N TYR A 24 -19.20 -15.18 -2.26
CA TYR A 24 -19.76 -15.25 -0.92
C TYR A 24 -20.69 -14.05 -0.70
N ALA A 25 -21.94 -14.31 -0.34
CA ALA A 25 -22.97 -13.30 -0.10
C ALA A 25 -23.09 -12.24 -1.22
N GLY A 26 -22.99 -12.68 -2.49
CA GLY A 26 -23.12 -11.81 -3.67
C GLY A 26 -21.85 -11.02 -4.02
N ALA A 27 -20.71 -11.25 -3.36
CA ALA A 27 -19.45 -10.58 -3.61
C ALA A 27 -18.31 -11.58 -3.86
N PRO A 28 -17.20 -11.18 -4.53
CA PRO A 28 -16.03 -12.03 -4.66
C PRO A 28 -15.49 -12.41 -3.27
N ALA A 29 -15.04 -13.65 -3.12
CA ALA A 29 -14.57 -14.22 -1.86
C ALA A 29 -13.22 -13.63 -1.42
N ILE A 30 -13.26 -12.39 -0.93
CA ILE A 30 -12.13 -11.60 -0.41
C ILE A 30 -12.46 -11.22 1.03
N PHE A 31 -11.57 -11.56 1.97
CA PHE A 31 -11.82 -11.43 3.40
C PHE A 31 -10.67 -10.72 4.10
N ASP A 32 -11.01 -9.94 5.12
CA ASP A 32 -10.04 -9.32 6.03
C ASP A 32 -9.79 -10.24 7.22
N SER A 33 -8.54 -10.62 7.42
CA SER A 33 -8.01 -11.38 8.55
C SER A 33 -8.56 -12.81 8.70
N GLU A 34 -9.86 -13.02 8.59
CA GLU A 34 -10.52 -14.32 8.75
C GLU A 34 -11.54 -14.54 7.63
N PHE A 35 -11.71 -15.76 7.21
CA PHE A 35 -12.71 -16.15 6.22
C PHE A 35 -13.76 -17.10 6.84
N PRO A 36 -15.00 -17.09 6.30
CA PRO A 36 -16.06 -17.98 6.76
C PRO A 36 -15.69 -19.45 6.60
N ALA A 37 -16.18 -20.31 7.49
CA ALA A 37 -16.01 -21.74 7.37
C ALA A 37 -16.60 -22.26 6.05
N ASP A 38 -16.02 -23.33 5.50
CA ASP A 38 -16.43 -23.89 4.21
C ASP A 38 -17.91 -24.31 4.15
N GLN A 39 -18.54 -24.59 5.30
CA GLN A 39 -19.96 -24.98 5.40
C GLN A 39 -20.87 -23.85 5.88
N GLN A 40 -20.33 -22.65 6.05
CA GLN A 40 -21.13 -21.51 6.50
C GLN A 40 -22.10 -21.07 5.40
N GLU A 41 -23.30 -20.64 5.82
CA GLU A 41 -24.26 -20.03 4.92
C GLU A 41 -23.69 -18.76 4.27
N GLY A 42 -23.98 -18.58 2.98
CA GLY A 42 -23.51 -17.42 2.19
C GLY A 42 -22.60 -17.79 1.02
N TRP A 43 -22.02 -19.01 1.01
CA TRP A 43 -21.27 -19.48 -0.15
C TRP A 43 -22.20 -19.78 -1.32
N GLU A 44 -21.83 -19.25 -2.50
CA GLU A 44 -22.56 -19.46 -3.74
C GLU A 44 -21.74 -20.37 -4.67
N GLY A 45 -22.39 -21.41 -5.16
CA GLY A 45 -21.74 -22.41 -6.04
C GLY A 45 -21.30 -23.68 -5.31
N ALA A 46 -20.60 -24.55 -6.04
CA ALA A 46 -20.20 -25.87 -5.57
C ALA A 46 -18.93 -25.87 -4.72
N THR A 47 -18.11 -24.84 -4.82
CA THR A 47 -16.83 -24.74 -4.13
C THR A 47 -16.67 -23.37 -3.47
N GLN A 48 -15.89 -23.31 -2.37
CA GLN A 48 -15.53 -22.10 -1.65
C GLN A 48 -14.17 -21.56 -2.11
N TYR A 49 -13.68 -22.04 -3.22
CA TYR A 49 -12.38 -21.71 -3.82
C TYR A 49 -12.53 -21.32 -5.29
N PRO A 50 -11.62 -20.49 -5.84
CA PRO A 50 -10.55 -19.78 -5.13
C PRO A 50 -11.07 -18.64 -4.23
N ARG A 51 -10.30 -18.32 -3.18
CA ARG A 51 -10.61 -17.20 -2.27
C ARG A 51 -9.33 -16.47 -1.85
N ILE A 52 -9.48 -15.23 -1.43
CA ILE A 52 -8.40 -14.39 -0.91
C ILE A 52 -8.68 -14.04 0.55
N CYS A 53 -7.64 -14.10 1.39
CA CYS A 53 -7.65 -13.55 2.73
C CYS A 53 -6.46 -12.60 2.84
N TYR A 54 -6.68 -11.35 3.24
CA TYR A 54 -5.60 -10.40 3.48
C TYR A 54 -5.57 -9.98 4.95
N ARG A 55 -4.40 -9.61 5.43
CA ARG A 55 -4.21 -9.02 6.75
C ARG A 55 -3.15 -7.93 6.69
N ILE A 56 -3.30 -6.94 7.54
CA ILE A 56 -2.37 -5.83 7.66
C ILE A 56 -1.71 -5.92 9.03
N ASP A 57 -0.38 -5.94 9.03
CA ASP A 57 0.43 -5.95 10.24
C ASP A 57 1.25 -4.63 10.28
N MET A 58 0.74 -3.64 11.00
CA MET A 58 1.40 -2.36 11.16
C MET A 58 2.45 -2.46 12.25
N GLN A 59 3.68 -2.09 11.91
CA GLN A 59 4.82 -2.09 12.84
C GLN A 59 5.41 -0.69 12.91
N VAL A 60 5.15 -0.01 14.01
CA VAL A 60 5.80 1.28 14.29
C VAL A 60 7.25 1.01 14.67
N ASN A 61 8.14 1.05 13.68
CA ASN A 61 9.57 0.94 13.90
C ASN A 61 10.29 2.02 13.10
N GLN A 62 10.87 2.98 13.81
CA GLN A 62 11.60 4.10 13.21
C GLN A 62 12.87 3.67 12.44
N GLU A 63 13.35 2.46 12.65
CA GLU A 63 14.54 1.91 11.99
C GLU A 63 14.22 1.21 10.67
N ARG A 64 12.93 0.94 10.38
CA ARG A 64 12.51 0.32 9.14
C ARG A 64 12.03 1.34 8.12
N SER A 65 12.28 1.05 6.86
CA SER A 65 11.76 1.84 5.73
C SER A 65 10.27 1.62 5.48
N SER A 66 9.69 0.52 6.00
CA SER A 66 8.27 0.21 5.89
C SER A 66 7.53 0.46 7.20
N ALA A 67 6.29 0.95 7.11
CA ALA A 67 5.39 1.15 8.24
C ALA A 67 4.70 -0.16 8.69
N GLY A 68 4.75 -1.19 7.88
CA GLY A 68 4.14 -2.49 8.15
C GLY A 68 4.20 -3.42 6.95
N THR A 69 3.48 -4.52 7.04
CA THR A 69 3.37 -5.51 5.96
C THR A 69 1.91 -5.85 5.70
N LEU A 70 1.52 -5.83 4.44
CA LEU A 70 0.27 -6.39 3.95
C LEU A 70 0.54 -7.81 3.47
N TYR A 71 -0.15 -8.78 4.04
CA TYR A 71 -0.15 -10.16 3.59
C TYR A 71 -1.42 -10.43 2.80
N VAL A 72 -1.30 -11.06 1.64
CA VAL A 72 -2.42 -11.49 0.80
C VAL A 72 -2.26 -12.98 0.52
N ALA A 73 -3.06 -13.79 1.17
CA ALA A 73 -3.08 -15.24 1.02
C ALA A 73 -4.20 -15.65 0.04
N MET A 74 -3.82 -16.41 -0.98
CA MET A 74 -4.71 -16.92 -2.02
C MET A 74 -4.82 -18.43 -1.85
N TYR A 75 -6.04 -18.94 -1.83
CA TYR A 75 -6.33 -20.37 -1.62
C TYR A 75 -7.08 -20.93 -2.83
N THR A 76 -6.69 -22.12 -3.29
CA THR A 76 -7.38 -22.84 -4.36
C THR A 76 -7.40 -24.33 -4.11
N ASP A 77 -8.49 -24.98 -4.49
CA ASP A 77 -8.65 -26.44 -4.58
C ASP A 77 -8.39 -26.97 -6.00
N LYS A 78 -7.98 -26.10 -6.91
CA LYS A 78 -7.76 -26.38 -8.32
C LYS A 78 -6.27 -26.38 -8.67
N THR A 79 -5.98 -26.78 -9.90
CA THR A 79 -4.61 -26.84 -10.42
C THR A 79 -3.88 -25.49 -10.35
N SER A 80 -2.57 -25.56 -10.26
CA SER A 80 -1.62 -24.47 -10.03
C SER A 80 -1.75 -23.23 -10.92
N THR A 81 -2.23 -23.35 -12.14
CA THR A 81 -2.34 -22.23 -13.10
C THR A 81 -3.26 -21.12 -12.60
N ILE A 82 -4.38 -21.45 -11.97
CA ILE A 82 -5.34 -20.44 -11.50
C ILE A 82 -4.74 -19.58 -10.39
N ILE A 83 -3.96 -20.16 -9.48
CA ILE A 83 -3.36 -19.39 -8.38
C ILE A 83 -2.28 -18.42 -8.89
N GLU A 84 -1.61 -18.73 -10.00
CA GLU A 84 -0.65 -17.82 -10.65
C GLU A 84 -1.32 -16.65 -11.34
N ASP A 85 -2.47 -16.91 -11.96
CA ASP A 85 -3.29 -15.85 -12.57
C ASP A 85 -3.83 -14.90 -11.49
N ILE A 86 -4.30 -15.44 -10.35
CA ILE A 86 -4.75 -14.65 -9.20
C ILE A 86 -3.57 -13.85 -8.62
N GLU A 87 -2.38 -14.45 -8.46
CA GLU A 87 -1.17 -13.75 -8.01
C GLU A 87 -0.85 -12.55 -8.91
N THR A 88 -0.92 -12.76 -10.23
CA THR A 88 -0.66 -11.72 -11.21
C THR A 88 -1.69 -10.59 -11.10
N ALA A 89 -2.97 -10.93 -10.98
CA ALA A 89 -4.04 -9.95 -10.82
C ALA A 89 -3.91 -9.15 -9.50
N VAL A 90 -3.57 -9.80 -8.39
CA VAL A 90 -3.33 -9.14 -7.10
C VAL A 90 -2.15 -8.18 -7.19
N LYS A 91 -1.03 -8.58 -7.82
CA LYS A 91 0.12 -7.70 -8.05
C LYS A 91 -0.28 -6.48 -8.87
N HIS A 92 -0.94 -6.68 -9.99
CA HIS A 92 -1.38 -5.60 -10.87
C HIS A 92 -2.37 -4.66 -10.16
N CYS A 93 -3.22 -5.19 -9.29
CA CYS A 93 -4.21 -4.43 -8.56
C CYS A 93 -3.59 -3.52 -7.48
N LEU A 94 -2.55 -4.00 -6.77
CA LEU A 94 -2.01 -3.35 -5.59
C LEU A 94 -0.71 -2.61 -5.83
N GLN A 95 0.13 -3.10 -6.73
CA GLN A 95 1.43 -2.49 -7.02
C GLN A 95 1.24 -1.20 -7.83
N ASP A 96 2.14 -0.24 -7.65
CA ASP A 96 2.15 1.06 -8.36
C ASP A 96 0.85 1.89 -8.15
N VAL A 97 0.24 1.74 -6.97
CA VAL A 97 -0.97 2.47 -6.57
C VAL A 97 -0.74 3.20 -5.26
N LEU A 98 -0.89 4.52 -5.30
CA LEU A 98 -0.96 5.34 -4.09
C LEU A 98 -2.39 5.27 -3.55
N MET A 99 -2.51 4.92 -2.27
CA MET A 99 -3.78 4.85 -1.54
C MET A 99 -3.81 5.94 -0.46
N LYS A 100 -4.95 6.63 -0.31
CA LYS A 100 -5.13 7.69 0.67
C LYS A 100 -6.32 7.38 1.57
N PRO A 101 -6.11 6.81 2.76
CA PRO A 101 -7.18 6.67 3.75
C PRO A 101 -7.64 8.05 4.26
N ALA A 102 -8.87 8.12 4.71
CA ALA A 102 -9.41 9.35 5.26
C ALA A 102 -8.76 9.67 6.62
N GLY A 103 -8.11 10.82 6.73
CA GLY A 103 -7.45 11.27 7.96
C GLY A 103 -6.12 10.60 8.28
N GLU A 104 -5.60 9.77 7.39
CA GLU A 104 -4.31 9.11 7.54
C GLU A 104 -3.33 9.55 6.44
N ALA A 105 -2.05 9.20 6.59
CA ALA A 105 -1.04 9.46 5.56
C ALA A 105 -1.31 8.63 4.29
N PRO A 106 -0.95 9.13 3.11
CA PRO A 106 -0.91 8.31 1.90
C PRO A 106 0.13 7.21 2.02
N PHE A 107 -0.11 6.08 1.35
CA PHE A 107 0.84 4.98 1.31
C PHE A 107 0.76 4.23 -0.03
N CYS A 108 1.85 3.53 -0.35
CA CYS A 108 1.92 2.52 -1.40
C CYS A 108 2.26 1.17 -0.78
N VAL A 109 2.00 0.09 -1.51
CA VAL A 109 2.49 -1.23 -1.15
C VAL A 109 3.47 -1.71 -2.22
N ALA A 110 4.61 -2.23 -1.78
CA ALA A 110 5.65 -2.77 -2.65
C ALA A 110 5.76 -4.28 -2.42
N TRP A 111 5.65 -5.06 -3.48
CA TRP A 111 5.82 -6.52 -3.38
C TRP A 111 7.22 -6.86 -2.87
N ALA A 112 7.28 -7.66 -1.80
CA ALA A 112 8.51 -8.09 -1.15
C ALA A 112 8.84 -9.55 -1.48
N ARG A 113 7.85 -10.45 -1.32
CA ARG A 113 8.02 -11.88 -1.57
C ARG A 113 6.69 -12.58 -1.77
N THR A 114 6.76 -13.81 -2.34
CA THR A 114 5.65 -14.77 -2.38
C THR A 114 6.14 -16.12 -1.85
N GLU A 115 5.37 -16.74 -0.97
CA GLU A 115 5.61 -18.06 -0.45
C GLU A 115 4.46 -18.99 -0.86
N SER A 116 4.78 -20.27 -1.17
CA SER A 116 3.78 -21.26 -1.56
C SER A 116 3.79 -22.39 -0.57
N TYR A 117 2.62 -22.85 -0.15
CA TYR A 117 2.47 -24.00 0.73
C TYR A 117 1.14 -24.74 0.47
N ALA A 118 1.05 -25.97 0.93
CA ALA A 118 -0.18 -26.75 0.91
C ALA A 118 -0.74 -26.83 2.33
N ILE A 119 -2.07 -26.88 2.45
CA ILE A 119 -2.71 -27.08 3.75
C ILE A 119 -2.74 -28.57 4.04
N GLU A 120 -2.10 -28.97 5.13
CA GLU A 120 -2.04 -30.37 5.55
C GLU A 120 -3.45 -30.94 5.75
N GLY A 121 -3.70 -32.13 5.17
CA GLY A 121 -4.99 -32.82 5.25
C GLY A 121 -6.11 -32.27 4.36
N LYS A 122 -5.81 -31.28 3.51
CA LYS A 122 -6.73 -30.77 2.49
C LYS A 122 -6.03 -30.67 1.14
N GLU A 123 -6.74 -30.94 0.05
CA GLU A 123 -6.25 -30.69 -1.32
C GLU A 123 -6.40 -29.20 -1.66
N VAL A 124 -5.77 -28.34 -0.84
CA VAL A 124 -5.82 -26.88 -0.99
C VAL A 124 -4.41 -26.32 -1.07
N TRP A 125 -4.14 -25.62 -2.14
CA TRP A 125 -2.89 -24.89 -2.36
C TRP A 125 -3.05 -23.46 -1.88
N CYS A 126 -1.99 -22.94 -1.29
CA CYS A 126 -1.93 -21.55 -0.86
C CYS A 126 -0.67 -20.87 -1.41
N LYS A 127 -0.83 -19.63 -1.86
CA LYS A 127 0.26 -18.67 -2.04
C LYS A 127 0.01 -17.47 -1.15
N GLU A 128 0.98 -17.08 -0.35
CA GLU A 128 0.95 -15.86 0.45
C GLU A 128 1.95 -14.86 -0.11
N MET A 129 1.44 -13.71 -0.49
CA MET A 129 2.24 -12.56 -0.92
C MET A 129 2.43 -11.62 0.26
N ALA A 130 3.64 -11.14 0.45
CA ALA A 130 3.94 -10.07 1.38
C ALA A 130 4.32 -8.80 0.62
N PHE A 131 3.70 -7.69 1.01
CA PHE A 131 4.00 -6.36 0.50
C PHE A 131 4.44 -5.46 1.66
N ASP A 132 5.52 -4.74 1.47
CA ASP A 132 5.93 -3.68 2.38
C ASP A 132 5.00 -2.47 2.23
N ILE A 133 4.51 -1.93 3.35
CA ILE A 133 3.69 -0.71 3.37
C ILE A 133 4.62 0.49 3.49
N LEU A 134 4.63 1.34 2.47
CA LEU A 134 5.44 2.55 2.41
C LEU A 134 4.54 3.75 2.70
N GLU A 135 4.68 4.34 3.87
CA GLU A 135 3.88 5.48 4.31
C GLU A 135 4.56 6.80 3.97
N TYR A 136 3.77 7.78 3.54
CA TYR A 136 4.20 9.13 3.16
C TYR A 136 3.56 10.18 4.06
N SER A 137 3.95 10.18 5.32
CA SER A 137 3.42 11.11 6.32
C SER A 137 3.77 12.56 6.00
N GLU A 138 2.80 13.46 6.13
CA GLU A 138 3.06 14.90 6.07
C GLU A 138 4.04 15.29 7.18
N GLN A 139 5.05 16.06 6.81
CA GLN A 139 6.03 16.56 7.75
C GLN A 139 5.77 18.02 8.01
N PHE A 140 5.51 18.35 9.28
CA PHE A 140 5.40 19.72 9.72
C PHE A 140 6.80 20.23 10.07
N SER A 141 7.19 21.34 9.45
CA SER A 141 8.40 22.05 9.80
C SER A 141 8.05 23.46 10.33
N THR A 142 9.05 24.17 10.80
CA THR A 142 8.88 25.55 11.26
C THR A 142 8.60 26.50 10.09
N ASP A 143 7.99 27.63 10.35
CA ASP A 143 7.79 28.70 9.34
C ASP A 143 9.07 29.55 9.19
N PRO A 144 9.64 29.76 7.97
CA PRO A 144 9.21 29.18 6.70
C PRO A 144 9.56 27.68 6.58
N ASP A 145 8.64 26.92 5.99
CA ASP A 145 8.81 25.48 5.79
C ASP A 145 9.68 25.18 4.55
N PRO A 146 10.91 24.68 4.71
CA PRO A 146 11.78 24.38 3.58
C PRO A 146 11.31 23.17 2.77
N VAL A 147 10.61 22.20 3.39
CA VAL A 147 10.06 21.03 2.70
C VAL A 147 8.94 21.47 1.77
N LEU A 148 8.03 22.29 2.27
CA LEU A 148 6.94 22.85 1.46
C LEU A 148 7.48 23.73 0.32
N ALA A 149 8.55 24.50 0.56
CA ALA A 149 9.17 25.32 -0.48
C ALA A 149 9.75 24.46 -1.63
N VAL A 150 10.40 23.35 -1.31
CA VAL A 150 10.91 22.39 -2.31
C VAL A 150 9.75 21.70 -3.04
N ALA A 151 8.73 21.28 -2.32
CA ALA A 151 7.53 20.68 -2.91
C ALA A 151 6.83 21.65 -3.89
N ALA A 152 6.66 22.91 -3.51
CA ALA A 152 6.08 23.94 -4.37
C ALA A 152 6.95 24.21 -5.62
N TYR A 153 8.27 24.17 -5.47
CA TYR A 153 9.18 24.32 -6.60
C TYR A 153 9.07 23.13 -7.57
N ILE A 154 8.98 21.89 -7.06
CA ILE A 154 8.75 20.70 -7.89
C ILE A 154 7.44 20.81 -8.64
N LYS A 155 6.36 21.19 -7.97
CA LYS A 155 5.06 21.38 -8.61
C LYS A 155 5.09 22.43 -9.73
N LYS A 156 5.88 23.49 -9.56
CA LYS A 156 6.07 24.50 -10.60
C LYS A 156 6.80 23.97 -11.83
N ILE A 157 7.77 23.07 -11.64
CA ILE A 157 8.56 22.50 -12.75
C ILE A 157 7.77 21.38 -13.44
N PHE A 158 7.05 20.56 -12.66
CA PHE A 158 6.29 19.42 -13.13
C PHE A 158 4.79 19.58 -12.82
N PRO A 159 4.08 20.48 -13.52
CA PRO A 159 2.69 20.84 -13.19
C PRO A 159 1.71 19.66 -13.31
N GLU A 160 1.98 18.69 -14.18
CA GLU A 160 1.11 17.54 -14.44
C GLU A 160 1.28 16.40 -13.42
N THR A 161 2.24 16.52 -12.49
CA THR A 161 2.49 15.50 -11.46
C THR A 161 1.73 15.83 -10.18
N ILE A 162 1.52 14.84 -9.36
CA ILE A 162 1.00 15.03 -8.00
C ILE A 162 2.17 15.27 -7.05
N VAL A 163 2.05 16.27 -6.19
CA VAL A 163 3.02 16.54 -5.11
C VAL A 163 2.30 16.42 -3.77
N LEU A 164 2.66 15.43 -2.98
CA LEU A 164 2.05 15.18 -1.67
C LEU A 164 2.32 16.37 -0.73
N GLY A 165 1.29 16.76 0.01
CA GLY A 165 1.32 17.97 0.86
C GLY A 165 0.90 19.26 0.13
N ILE A 166 0.76 19.26 -1.20
CA ILE A 166 0.27 20.40 -2.00
C ILE A 166 -1.03 20.05 -2.71
N ASP A 167 -1.04 18.92 -3.42
CA ASP A 167 -2.19 18.50 -4.21
C ASP A 167 -3.17 17.65 -3.38
N ASN A 168 -4.46 17.81 -3.67
CA ASN A 168 -5.47 16.90 -3.15
C ASN A 168 -5.37 15.56 -3.86
N VAL A 169 -5.29 14.50 -3.07
CA VAL A 169 -5.19 13.13 -3.57
C VAL A 169 -6.51 12.41 -3.32
N GLY A 170 -7.04 11.77 -4.36
CA GLY A 170 -8.20 10.88 -4.23
C GLY A 170 -7.86 9.57 -3.53
N ASP A 171 -8.86 8.70 -3.37
CA ASP A 171 -8.69 7.38 -2.70
C ASP A 171 -7.56 6.55 -3.34
N PHE A 172 -7.43 6.64 -4.68
CA PHE A 172 -6.45 5.87 -5.46
C PHE A 172 -5.80 6.74 -6.54
N VAL A 173 -4.50 6.57 -6.72
CA VAL A 173 -3.72 7.14 -7.83
C VAL A 173 -2.85 6.05 -8.43
N GLU A 174 -2.99 5.80 -9.72
CA GLU A 174 -2.10 4.89 -10.46
C GLU A 174 -0.79 5.63 -10.77
N THR A 175 0.25 5.31 -10.03
CA THR A 175 1.53 6.04 -10.10
C THR A 175 2.27 5.80 -11.41
N SER A 176 2.03 4.67 -12.07
CA SER A 176 2.52 4.37 -13.42
C SER A 176 1.96 5.32 -14.50
N LYS A 177 0.78 5.93 -14.25
CA LYS A 177 0.15 6.92 -15.15
C LYS A 177 0.39 8.34 -14.72
N THR A 178 0.40 8.58 -13.40
CA THR A 178 0.55 9.90 -12.81
C THR A 178 1.66 9.87 -11.76
N PRO A 179 2.88 10.29 -12.11
CA PRO A 179 4.00 10.32 -11.16
C PRO A 179 3.68 11.17 -9.94
N VAL A 180 4.05 10.68 -8.77
CA VAL A 180 3.80 11.34 -7.49
C VAL A 180 5.13 11.68 -6.83
N PHE A 181 5.29 12.93 -6.40
CA PHE A 181 6.45 13.37 -5.63
C PHE A 181 6.10 13.49 -4.14
N TYR A 182 7.03 13.06 -3.32
CA TYR A 182 6.99 13.23 -1.87
C TYR A 182 8.30 13.86 -1.38
N CYS A 183 8.18 14.95 -0.65
CA CYS A 183 9.32 15.64 -0.05
C CYS A 183 9.30 15.44 1.46
N ARG A 184 10.47 15.13 2.04
CA ARG A 184 10.61 15.03 3.50
C ARG A 184 11.94 15.57 3.97
N LEU A 185 11.99 16.02 5.23
CA LEU A 185 13.25 16.33 5.90
C LEU A 185 13.95 14.98 6.23
N ALA A 186 15.06 14.70 5.54
CA ALA A 186 15.79 13.45 5.70
C ALA A 186 16.77 13.50 6.88
N HIS A 187 17.39 14.65 7.09
CA HIS A 187 18.38 14.83 8.14
C HIS A 187 18.51 16.31 8.52
N LEU A 188 18.59 16.57 9.81
CA LEU A 188 18.94 17.88 10.36
C LEU A 188 20.28 17.75 11.09
N ALA A 189 21.35 18.30 10.52
CA ALA A 189 22.62 18.36 11.17
C ALA A 189 22.73 19.63 12.01
N HIS A 190 22.97 19.48 13.30
CA HIS A 190 23.35 20.59 14.16
C HIS A 190 24.84 20.87 13.91
N THR A 191 25.15 21.97 13.27
CA THR A 191 26.55 22.44 13.22
C THR A 191 26.79 23.31 14.46
N THR A 192 27.75 22.91 15.28
CA THR A 192 28.29 23.77 16.35
C THR A 192 29.11 24.89 15.72
N GLY A 193 28.48 25.76 14.97
CA GLY A 193 29.08 27.03 14.56
C GLY A 193 29.05 27.99 15.74
N HIS A 194 30.06 28.81 15.91
CA HIS A 194 30.11 29.85 16.93
C HIS A 194 28.80 30.65 16.92
N CYS A 195 28.03 30.54 18.00
CA CYS A 195 26.93 31.45 18.28
C CYS A 195 27.52 32.84 18.49
N MET A 196 27.63 33.63 17.42
CA MET A 196 27.70 35.07 17.57
C MET A 196 26.27 35.61 17.62
N ASN A 197 25.81 35.83 18.82
CA ASN A 197 24.63 36.64 19.15
C ASN A 197 23.41 36.52 18.22
N THR A 198 22.76 35.35 18.15
CA THR A 198 21.39 35.18 17.60
C THR A 198 21.20 34.39 16.31
N ILE A 199 22.23 33.89 15.62
CA ILE A 199 22.02 33.06 14.45
C ILE A 199 22.65 31.67 14.65
N SER A 200 21.78 30.65 14.78
CA SER A 200 22.19 29.24 14.71
C SER A 200 22.05 28.76 13.27
N TRP A 201 23.12 28.17 12.73
CA TRP A 201 23.11 27.56 11.41
C TRP A 201 22.70 26.10 11.51
N PHE A 202 21.68 25.73 10.78
CA PHE A 202 21.26 24.35 10.62
C PHE A 202 21.49 23.90 9.19
N ILE A 203 22.09 22.73 8.99
CA ILE A 203 22.16 22.09 7.68
C ILE A 203 21.10 21.01 7.66
N GLY A 204 20.07 21.21 6.86
CA GLY A 204 19.03 20.23 6.59
C GLY A 204 19.25 19.56 5.24
N LYS A 205 18.98 18.26 5.14
CA LYS A 205 18.84 17.54 3.88
C LYS A 205 17.38 17.24 3.65
N ILE A 206 16.87 17.62 2.49
CA ILE A 206 15.52 17.28 2.05
C ILE A 206 15.65 16.16 1.02
N ALA A 207 14.99 15.05 1.29
CA ALA A 207 14.85 13.96 0.32
C ALA A 207 13.59 14.20 -0.50
N VAL A 208 13.73 14.00 -1.82
CA VAL A 208 12.63 14.00 -2.77
C VAL A 208 12.49 12.58 -3.28
N HIS A 209 11.35 11.98 -3.05
CA HIS A 209 11.01 10.64 -3.52
C HIS A 209 10.08 10.78 -4.73
N LEU A 210 10.42 10.08 -5.81
CA LEU A 210 9.51 9.85 -6.93
C LEU A 210 8.87 8.48 -6.70
N ILE A 211 7.56 8.46 -6.65
CA ILE A 211 6.73 7.26 -6.51
C ILE A 211 6.20 6.92 -7.91
N TYR A 212 6.56 5.76 -8.44
CA TYR A 212 6.20 5.31 -9.80
C TYR A 212 5.94 3.81 -9.81
#